data_f338afbe9095001c9c7da1360148a5e3
#
_entry.id   f338afbe9095001c9c7da1360148a5e3
#
_cell.length_a   1.000
_cell.length_b   1.000
_cell.length_c   1.000
_cell.angle_alpha   90.00
_cell.angle_beta   90.00
_cell.angle_gamma   90.00
#
_symmetry.space_group_name_H-M   'P 1'
#
loop_
_entity.id
_entity.type
_entity.pdbx_description
1 polymer ?
#
loop_
_entity_poly.entity_id
_entity_poly.type
_entity_poly.pdbx_seq_one_letter_code
_entity_poly.pdbx_strand_id
1 'polypeptide(L)'
;MLSISNLKELSFLVYGLGITGQSVVKFFKKNKIKNFTVWDDNKKLFQSNRAKNLNEVLNKVDFIILSPGISDIKKKNLNKFNSKIITDIDLFFLTNKNFKSVVVTGTNGKSTTCKLISHLLKKNKFKVLLGGNIGTPILDLKITKDVYVVIEASSFQLSHSKYIQPDYAILLNITNDHLDWHGNLMNYMNSKLKIFKSQKKNQFALINGKLEKIFKKRNFFSKLVVPKEKIYKKIKYKIKNHYLKSNINNENMSFTYTFSKLLKISKKSFISSMSSFVGLPHRYEIFLKKKNVIFINDSKATSFESAKYALSNSKNVYWILGGKPKKNDKIFLSGIKKNIIKCYVVGKNIKFFQSQIQNKISYSIAKNQKKALIKILNEIKLSDVKENTILLSPAAASYDQFINFEKRGDEFKKLSKFYARKFI
;
A
#
# COMPACT_ATOMS: atom_id res chain seq x y z
N MET A 1 -3.07 22.77 -18.66
CA MET A 1 -1.85 22.19 -18.05
C MET A 1 -0.93 23.32 -17.68
N LEU A 2 -0.35 23.28 -16.49
CA LEU A 2 0.62 24.28 -16.03
C LEU A 2 2.02 23.85 -16.47
N SER A 3 2.78 24.74 -17.09
CA SER A 3 4.22 24.53 -17.31
C SER A 3 5.00 24.84 -16.02
N ILE A 4 6.26 24.40 -15.93
CA ILE A 4 7.12 24.79 -14.82
C ILE A 4 7.28 26.31 -14.77
N SER A 5 7.28 27.01 -15.90
CA SER A 5 7.30 28.48 -15.95
C SER A 5 6.07 29.10 -15.30
N ASN A 6 4.86 28.61 -15.62
CA ASN A 6 3.64 29.10 -14.96
C ASN A 6 3.65 28.88 -13.44
N LEU A 7 4.22 27.76 -12.95
CA LEU A 7 4.32 27.53 -11.51
C LEU A 7 5.22 28.54 -10.79
N LYS A 8 6.20 29.15 -11.47
CA LYS A 8 7.10 30.16 -10.83
C LYS A 8 6.38 31.46 -10.51
N GLU A 9 5.29 31.74 -11.21
CA GLU A 9 4.46 32.95 -11.03
C GLU A 9 3.41 32.77 -9.93
N LEU A 10 3.13 31.51 -9.54
CA LEU A 10 2.11 31.17 -8.55
C LEU A 10 2.73 31.05 -7.15
N SER A 11 1.87 31.29 -6.15
CA SER A 11 2.19 31.18 -4.73
C SER A 11 1.62 29.92 -4.11
N PHE A 12 2.41 29.24 -3.26
CA PHE A 12 2.04 27.95 -2.69
C PHE A 12 2.18 27.90 -1.19
N LEU A 13 1.27 27.18 -0.54
CA LEU A 13 1.45 26.68 0.82
C LEU A 13 1.60 25.15 0.79
N VAL A 14 2.71 24.62 1.31
CA VAL A 14 2.88 23.19 1.55
C VAL A 14 2.45 22.90 2.98
N TYR A 15 1.29 22.28 3.14
CA TYR A 15 0.73 21.96 4.46
C TYR A 15 0.88 20.46 4.78
N GLY A 16 1.71 20.18 5.80
CA GLY A 16 2.15 18.88 6.23
C GLY A 16 3.52 18.52 5.66
N LEU A 17 4.54 18.39 6.53
CA LEU A 17 5.94 18.18 6.18
C LEU A 17 6.43 16.74 6.40
N GLY A 18 5.52 15.77 6.33
CA GLY A 18 5.88 14.36 6.21
C GLY A 18 6.60 14.05 4.89
N ILE A 19 6.75 12.78 4.56
CA ILE A 19 7.47 12.32 3.34
C ILE A 19 6.94 13.02 2.08
N THR A 20 5.63 13.12 1.92
CA THR A 20 4.99 13.77 0.77
C THR A 20 5.32 15.27 0.71
N GLY A 21 5.13 16.00 1.81
CA GLY A 21 5.41 17.44 1.83
C GLY A 21 6.87 17.77 1.61
N GLN A 22 7.80 16.97 2.15
CA GLN A 22 9.23 17.11 1.89
C GLN A 22 9.57 16.88 0.40
N SER A 23 8.92 15.92 -0.26
CA SER A 23 9.07 15.69 -1.70
C SER A 23 8.57 16.90 -2.52
N VAL A 24 7.46 17.53 -2.11
CA VAL A 24 6.96 18.77 -2.72
C VAL A 24 7.96 19.90 -2.58
N VAL A 25 8.50 20.13 -1.38
CA VAL A 25 9.51 21.15 -1.12
C VAL A 25 10.78 20.92 -1.97
N LYS A 26 11.23 19.67 -2.04
CA LYS A 26 12.37 19.28 -2.90
C LYS A 26 12.07 19.53 -4.39
N PHE A 27 10.85 19.22 -4.85
CA PHE A 27 10.41 19.51 -6.22
C PHE A 27 10.44 21.02 -6.51
N PHE A 28 9.94 21.87 -5.60
CA PHE A 28 9.96 23.33 -5.77
C PHE A 28 11.39 23.87 -5.83
N LYS A 29 12.26 23.48 -4.90
CA LYS A 29 13.67 23.86 -4.89
C LYS A 29 14.39 23.48 -6.18
N LYS A 30 14.21 22.23 -6.63
CA LYS A 30 14.82 21.71 -7.87
C LYS A 30 14.40 22.49 -9.12
N ASN A 31 13.14 22.92 -9.18
CA ASN A 31 12.57 23.66 -10.32
C ASN A 31 12.68 25.19 -10.16
N LYS A 32 13.39 25.68 -9.14
CA LYS A 32 13.58 27.12 -8.85
C LYS A 32 12.25 27.87 -8.67
N ILE A 33 11.24 27.19 -8.09
CA ILE A 33 9.97 27.81 -7.65
C ILE A 33 10.28 28.39 -6.25
N LYS A 34 10.27 29.72 -6.15
CA LYS A 34 10.68 30.43 -4.91
C LYS A 34 9.48 30.86 -4.06
N ASN A 35 8.33 31.10 -4.69
CA ASN A 35 7.15 31.64 -4.02
C ASN A 35 6.36 30.53 -3.34
N PHE A 36 6.90 29.95 -2.25
CA PHE A 36 6.21 28.98 -1.43
C PHE A 36 6.53 29.17 0.05
N THR A 37 5.56 28.84 0.89
CA THR A 37 5.69 28.74 2.34
C THR A 37 5.35 27.34 2.80
N VAL A 38 5.77 26.99 4.02
CA VAL A 38 5.51 25.65 4.59
C VAL A 38 4.78 25.78 5.93
N TRP A 39 3.93 24.79 6.23
CA TRP A 39 3.28 24.65 7.51
C TRP A 39 3.15 23.20 7.93
N ASP A 40 3.34 22.93 9.20
CA ASP A 40 3.05 21.64 9.83
C ASP A 40 2.57 21.90 11.27
N ASP A 41 1.60 21.15 11.73
CA ASP A 41 1.11 21.25 13.11
C ASP A 41 2.17 20.78 14.12
N ASN A 42 3.09 19.90 13.68
CA ASN A 42 4.28 19.53 14.44
C ASN A 42 5.43 20.52 14.18
N LYS A 43 5.59 21.48 15.09
CA LYS A 43 6.62 22.53 15.01
C LYS A 43 8.06 22.02 14.84
N LYS A 44 8.35 20.78 15.27
CA LYS A 44 9.69 20.16 15.13
C LYS A 44 10.07 19.84 13.67
N LEU A 45 9.08 19.82 12.76
CA LEU A 45 9.32 19.55 11.33
C LEU A 45 9.57 20.81 10.50
N PHE A 46 9.60 21.99 11.11
CA PHE A 46 9.83 23.24 10.39
C PHE A 46 11.24 23.35 9.83
N GLN A 47 11.29 23.79 8.60
CA GLN A 47 12.50 24.18 7.87
C GLN A 47 12.41 25.65 7.47
N SER A 48 13.34 26.11 6.60
CA SER A 48 13.25 27.41 5.93
C SER A 48 11.87 27.63 5.26
N ASN A 49 11.44 28.87 5.11
CA ASN A 49 10.19 29.30 4.48
C ASN A 49 8.90 29.01 5.31
N ARG A 50 9.03 28.97 6.62
CA ARG A 50 7.86 28.81 7.51
C ARG A 50 6.90 30.00 7.40
N ALA A 51 5.59 29.70 7.30
CA ALA A 51 4.53 30.68 7.47
C ALA A 51 4.53 31.25 8.91
N LYS A 52 4.54 32.57 9.07
CA LYS A 52 4.42 33.23 10.39
C LYS A 52 2.99 33.11 10.93
N ASN A 53 2.00 33.36 10.08
CA ASN A 53 0.58 33.24 10.37
C ASN A 53 -0.10 32.37 9.31
N LEU A 54 -0.68 31.24 9.73
CA LEU A 54 -1.32 30.30 8.82
C LEU A 54 -2.54 30.94 8.11
N ASN A 55 -3.41 31.65 8.85
CA ASN A 55 -4.63 32.22 8.30
C ASN A 55 -4.34 33.28 7.24
N GLU A 56 -3.33 34.10 7.45
CA GLU A 56 -2.88 35.11 6.49
C GLU A 56 -2.41 34.43 5.19
N VAL A 57 -1.56 33.41 5.30
CA VAL A 57 -1.03 32.69 4.15
C VAL A 57 -2.10 31.95 3.38
N LEU A 58 -3.06 31.29 4.05
CA LEU A 58 -4.19 30.61 3.41
C LEU A 58 -5.02 31.54 2.52
N ASN A 59 -5.19 32.82 2.92
CA ASN A 59 -5.93 33.80 2.14
C ASN A 59 -5.14 34.26 0.89
N LYS A 60 -3.82 34.41 1.00
CA LYS A 60 -2.95 35.01 -0.03
C LYS A 60 -2.49 34.04 -1.12
N VAL A 61 -2.27 32.72 -0.79
CA VAL A 61 -1.73 31.78 -1.75
C VAL A 61 -2.73 31.38 -2.84
N ASP A 62 -2.20 31.04 -4.01
CA ASP A 62 -2.97 30.50 -5.12
C ASP A 62 -3.32 29.03 -4.90
N PHE A 63 -2.37 28.23 -4.39
CA PHE A 63 -2.57 26.81 -4.13
C PHE A 63 -2.07 26.37 -2.76
N ILE A 64 -2.79 25.40 -2.19
CA ILE A 64 -2.44 24.70 -0.95
C ILE A 64 -2.16 23.25 -1.31
N ILE A 65 -0.88 22.81 -1.21
CA ILE A 65 -0.51 21.42 -1.38
C ILE A 65 -0.73 20.71 -0.04
N LEU A 66 -1.81 19.94 0.05
CA LEU A 66 -2.21 19.29 1.30
C LEU A 66 -1.66 17.87 1.38
N SER A 67 -0.90 17.58 2.44
CA SER A 67 -0.38 16.22 2.69
C SER A 67 -1.47 15.25 3.12
N PRO A 68 -1.37 13.94 2.73
CA PRO A 68 -2.40 12.92 3.02
C PRO A 68 -2.65 12.66 4.52
N GLY A 69 -1.72 13.04 5.39
CA GLY A 69 -1.85 12.89 6.85
C GLY A 69 -2.87 13.85 7.49
N ILE A 70 -3.34 14.86 6.76
CA ILE A 70 -4.31 15.84 7.24
C ILE A 70 -5.71 15.36 6.87
N SER A 71 -6.48 14.92 7.87
CA SER A 71 -7.83 14.36 7.68
C SER A 71 -8.87 15.42 7.35
N ASP A 72 -9.97 15.00 6.70
CA ASP A 72 -11.12 15.86 6.44
C ASP A 72 -11.72 16.43 7.73
N ILE A 73 -11.63 15.71 8.85
CA ILE A 73 -12.08 16.16 10.16
C ILE A 73 -11.21 17.32 10.68
N LYS A 74 -9.89 17.19 10.58
CA LYS A 74 -8.93 18.24 10.96
C LYS A 74 -8.98 19.45 10.03
N LYS A 75 -9.48 19.26 8.81
CA LYS A 75 -9.58 20.26 7.77
C LYS A 75 -10.73 21.25 7.93
N LYS A 76 -11.56 21.18 8.98
CA LYS A 76 -12.75 22.04 9.13
C LYS A 76 -12.44 23.53 8.85
N ASN A 77 -11.30 24.03 9.31
CA ASN A 77 -10.86 25.40 9.08
C ASN A 77 -10.35 25.68 7.64
N LEU A 78 -10.14 24.63 6.82
CA LEU A 78 -9.66 24.73 5.44
C LEU A 78 -10.80 24.60 4.42
N ASN A 79 -12.04 24.34 4.84
CA ASN A 79 -13.16 24.08 3.92
C ASN A 79 -13.44 25.26 2.99
N LYS A 80 -13.29 26.50 3.46
CA LYS A 80 -13.43 27.72 2.65
C LYS A 80 -12.36 27.85 1.56
N PHE A 81 -11.24 27.13 1.68
CA PHE A 81 -10.14 27.13 0.73
C PHE A 81 -10.12 25.88 -0.19
N ASN A 82 -11.21 25.10 -0.22
CA ASN A 82 -11.27 23.88 -1.01
C ASN A 82 -10.92 24.10 -2.50
N SER A 83 -11.25 25.25 -3.08
CA SER A 83 -10.90 25.61 -4.46
C SER A 83 -9.39 25.64 -4.69
N LYS A 84 -8.61 26.08 -3.70
CA LYS A 84 -7.14 26.19 -3.74
C LYS A 84 -6.40 24.89 -3.40
N ILE A 85 -7.05 23.90 -2.74
CA ILE A 85 -6.40 22.67 -2.29
C ILE A 85 -6.16 21.74 -3.46
N ILE A 86 -4.91 21.27 -3.59
CA ILE A 86 -4.46 20.22 -4.50
C ILE A 86 -3.50 19.26 -3.76
N THR A 87 -3.08 18.19 -4.43
CA THR A 87 -2.18 17.17 -3.87
C THR A 87 -0.88 17.08 -4.66
N ASP A 88 0.09 16.32 -4.13
CA ASP A 88 1.32 15.98 -4.84
C ASP A 88 1.04 15.24 -6.17
N ILE A 89 0.01 14.39 -6.20
CA ILE A 89 -0.41 13.70 -7.44
C ILE A 89 -0.95 14.70 -8.46
N ASP A 90 -1.74 15.67 -8.03
CA ASP A 90 -2.25 16.73 -8.93
C ASP A 90 -1.10 17.52 -9.54
N LEU A 91 -0.14 17.94 -8.70
CA LEU A 91 1.04 18.68 -9.14
C LEU A 91 1.85 17.86 -10.16
N PHE A 92 1.98 16.53 -9.91
CA PHE A 92 2.62 15.62 -10.85
C PHE A 92 1.91 15.58 -12.21
N PHE A 93 0.59 15.42 -12.26
CA PHE A 93 -0.17 15.39 -13.52
C PHE A 93 -0.22 16.74 -14.23
N LEU A 94 -0.18 17.84 -13.50
CA LEU A 94 -0.13 19.19 -14.08
C LEU A 94 1.22 19.49 -14.75
N THR A 95 2.33 18.94 -14.23
CA THR A 95 3.69 19.32 -14.65
C THR A 95 4.38 18.33 -15.58
N ASN A 96 3.88 17.10 -15.69
CA ASN A 96 4.50 16.06 -16.51
C ASN A 96 3.65 15.73 -17.74
N LYS A 97 4.34 15.46 -18.85
CA LYS A 97 3.75 15.06 -20.14
C LYS A 97 4.50 13.85 -20.70
N ASN A 98 3.98 13.28 -21.80
CA ASN A 98 4.65 12.25 -22.60
C ASN A 98 5.01 10.97 -21.82
N PHE A 99 4.12 10.56 -20.88
CA PHE A 99 4.19 9.29 -20.18
C PHE A 99 2.82 8.59 -20.23
N LYS A 100 2.80 7.30 -19.98
CA LYS A 100 1.58 6.51 -19.80
C LYS A 100 1.35 6.24 -18.32
N SER A 101 0.21 6.60 -17.81
CA SER A 101 -0.12 6.49 -16.38
C SER A 101 -1.05 5.32 -16.09
N VAL A 102 -0.71 4.55 -15.05
CA VAL A 102 -1.54 3.49 -14.49
C VAL A 102 -1.76 3.80 -13.01
N VAL A 103 -2.93 4.30 -12.64
CA VAL A 103 -3.24 4.63 -11.23
C VAL A 103 -4.08 3.52 -10.62
N VAL A 104 -3.61 2.98 -9.51
CA VAL A 104 -4.26 1.88 -8.79
C VAL A 104 -4.71 2.33 -7.41
N THR A 105 -6.00 2.16 -7.14
CA THR A 105 -6.59 2.37 -5.80
C THR A 105 -7.50 1.19 -5.42
N GLY A 106 -7.96 1.19 -4.19
CA GLY A 106 -8.83 0.17 -3.60
C GLY A 106 -8.64 0.10 -2.09
N THR A 107 -9.42 -0.67 -1.38
CA THR A 107 -9.16 -0.96 0.03
C THR A 107 -7.98 -1.91 0.15
N ASN A 108 -8.06 -3.06 -0.49
CA ASN A 108 -7.04 -4.11 -0.47
C ASN A 108 -6.42 -4.34 -1.85
N GLY A 109 -5.23 -4.92 -1.90
CA GLY A 109 -4.60 -5.36 -3.15
C GLY A 109 -3.78 -4.31 -3.92
N LYS A 110 -3.86 -3.01 -3.59
CA LYS A 110 -3.18 -1.90 -4.29
C LYS A 110 -1.71 -2.17 -4.59
N SER A 111 -0.90 -2.34 -3.54
CA SER A 111 0.56 -2.54 -3.68
C SER A 111 0.90 -3.81 -4.48
N THR A 112 0.11 -4.88 -4.29
CA THR A 112 0.28 -6.12 -5.05
C THR A 112 0.04 -5.88 -6.52
N THR A 113 -1.09 -5.25 -6.87
CA THR A 113 -1.45 -4.97 -8.27
C THR A 113 -0.44 -4.02 -8.93
N CYS A 114 -0.01 -2.95 -8.24
CA CYS A 114 1.03 -2.05 -8.75
C CYS A 114 2.33 -2.79 -9.07
N LYS A 115 2.80 -3.66 -8.15
CA LYS A 115 4.02 -4.45 -8.36
C LYS A 115 3.86 -5.49 -9.47
N LEU A 116 2.70 -6.15 -9.56
CA LEU A 116 2.40 -7.11 -10.64
C LEU A 116 2.40 -6.42 -12.01
N ILE A 117 1.73 -5.27 -12.12
CA ILE A 117 1.71 -4.48 -13.36
C ILE A 117 3.11 -4.00 -13.72
N SER A 118 3.86 -3.46 -12.75
CA SER A 118 5.24 -3.01 -12.97
C SER A 118 6.15 -4.16 -13.41
N HIS A 119 6.01 -5.35 -12.81
CA HIS A 119 6.77 -6.54 -13.18
C HIS A 119 6.40 -7.02 -14.60
N LEU A 120 5.09 -7.09 -14.90
CA LEU A 120 4.58 -7.43 -16.23
C LEU A 120 5.16 -6.53 -17.32
N LEU A 121 5.08 -5.22 -17.10
CA LEU A 121 5.59 -4.21 -18.05
C LEU A 121 7.10 -4.37 -18.25
N LYS A 122 7.90 -4.49 -17.18
CA LYS A 122 9.36 -4.71 -17.24
C LYS A 122 9.72 -5.98 -18.02
N LYS A 123 9.02 -7.09 -17.75
CA LYS A 123 9.26 -8.36 -18.46
C LYS A 123 8.90 -8.30 -19.95
N ASN A 124 8.03 -7.36 -20.32
CA ASN A 124 7.67 -7.09 -21.70
C ASN A 124 8.43 -5.87 -22.29
N LYS A 125 9.59 -5.52 -21.72
CA LYS A 125 10.54 -4.52 -22.22
C LYS A 125 10.02 -3.07 -22.22
N PHE A 126 8.93 -2.76 -21.50
CA PHE A 126 8.50 -1.38 -21.31
C PHE A 126 9.37 -0.68 -20.25
N LYS A 127 9.65 0.60 -20.46
CA LYS A 127 10.21 1.48 -19.43
C LYS A 127 9.15 1.72 -18.36
N VAL A 128 9.48 1.50 -17.08
CA VAL A 128 8.50 1.56 -15.97
C VAL A 128 9.09 2.24 -14.76
N LEU A 129 8.33 3.17 -14.22
CA LEU A 129 8.52 3.76 -12.89
C LEU A 129 7.35 3.37 -11.98
N LEU A 130 7.64 3.21 -10.69
CA LEU A 130 6.64 2.89 -9.67
C LEU A 130 6.77 3.87 -8.51
N GLY A 131 5.68 4.52 -8.14
CA GLY A 131 5.68 5.48 -7.04
C GLY A 131 4.30 5.80 -6.49
N GLY A 132 4.22 6.87 -5.70
CA GLY A 132 3.01 7.31 -5.00
C GLY A 132 2.99 6.86 -3.54
N ASN A 133 1.90 6.23 -3.10
CA ASN A 133 1.76 5.71 -1.74
C ASN A 133 2.67 4.50 -1.42
N ILE A 134 3.38 3.99 -2.40
CA ILE A 134 4.37 2.91 -2.27
C ILE A 134 5.66 3.30 -3.00
N GLY A 135 6.78 2.93 -2.42
CA GLY A 135 8.09 3.18 -3.04
C GLY A 135 8.50 4.65 -3.01
N THR A 136 8.79 5.19 -4.18
CA THR A 136 9.27 6.58 -4.32
C THR A 136 8.10 7.57 -4.32
N PRO A 137 8.16 8.69 -3.58
CA PRO A 137 7.19 9.78 -3.72
C PRO A 137 7.03 10.19 -5.18
N ILE A 138 5.81 10.54 -5.59
CA ILE A 138 5.49 10.71 -7.01
C ILE A 138 6.32 11.82 -7.69
N LEU A 139 6.59 12.90 -6.98
CA LEU A 139 7.37 14.04 -7.47
C LEU A 139 8.89 13.79 -7.53
N ASP A 140 9.38 12.74 -6.87
CA ASP A 140 10.79 12.33 -6.94
C ASP A 140 11.10 11.43 -8.15
N LEU A 141 10.06 11.01 -8.89
CA LEU A 141 10.23 10.21 -10.10
C LEU A 141 10.84 11.05 -11.23
N LYS A 142 11.83 10.48 -11.93
CA LYS A 142 12.43 11.09 -13.12
C LYS A 142 11.70 10.60 -14.37
N ILE A 143 10.76 11.39 -14.86
CA ILE A 143 9.96 11.04 -16.05
C ILE A 143 10.81 11.15 -17.30
N THR A 144 10.79 10.10 -18.12
CA THR A 144 11.39 10.05 -19.46
C THR A 144 10.31 9.78 -20.50
N LYS A 145 10.61 10.07 -21.77
CA LYS A 145 9.69 9.77 -22.86
C LYS A 145 9.32 8.29 -22.91
N ASP A 146 8.05 7.99 -23.22
CA ASP A 146 7.48 6.66 -23.41
C ASP A 146 7.60 5.74 -22.18
N VAL A 147 7.65 6.31 -20.97
CA VAL A 147 7.66 5.56 -19.72
C VAL A 147 6.24 5.30 -19.22
N TYR A 148 6.01 4.09 -18.70
CA TYR A 148 4.83 3.79 -17.88
C TYR A 148 5.09 4.18 -16.43
N VAL A 149 4.22 5.00 -15.88
CA VAL A 149 4.26 5.38 -14.46
C VAL A 149 3.11 4.67 -13.75
N VAL A 150 3.44 3.67 -12.94
CA VAL A 150 2.48 2.94 -12.11
C VAL A 150 2.41 3.63 -10.76
N ILE A 151 1.23 4.13 -10.42
CA ILE A 151 1.00 4.97 -9.24
C ILE A 151 0.05 4.25 -8.29
N GLU A 152 0.53 3.96 -7.08
CA GLU A 152 -0.37 3.60 -5.98
C GLU A 152 -0.97 4.88 -5.39
N ALA A 153 -2.31 5.01 -5.44
CA ALA A 153 -3.00 6.13 -4.84
C ALA A 153 -3.85 5.70 -3.63
N SER A 154 -3.60 6.28 -2.46
CA SER A 154 -4.42 6.10 -1.28
C SER A 154 -5.71 6.92 -1.36
N SER A 155 -6.75 6.55 -0.58
CA SER A 155 -7.95 7.37 -0.47
C SER A 155 -7.67 8.75 0.12
N PHE A 156 -6.65 8.86 0.96
CA PHE A 156 -6.21 10.12 1.57
C PHE A 156 -5.67 11.11 0.53
N GLN A 157 -4.80 10.65 -0.38
CA GLN A 157 -4.33 11.45 -1.49
C GLN A 157 -5.47 11.83 -2.44
N LEU A 158 -6.32 10.87 -2.79
CA LEU A 158 -7.42 11.09 -3.71
C LEU A 158 -8.53 11.99 -3.15
N SER A 159 -8.72 12.03 -1.84
CA SER A 159 -9.76 12.86 -1.20
C SER A 159 -9.65 14.34 -1.58
N HIS A 160 -8.43 14.84 -1.75
CA HIS A 160 -8.17 16.25 -2.10
C HIS A 160 -7.71 16.44 -3.55
N SER A 161 -7.55 15.35 -4.32
CA SER A 161 -7.09 15.41 -5.71
C SER A 161 -8.18 15.94 -6.65
N LYS A 162 -7.76 16.73 -7.66
CA LYS A 162 -8.62 17.37 -8.66
C LYS A 162 -8.19 17.13 -10.11
N TYR A 163 -6.89 17.07 -10.35
CA TYR A 163 -6.32 17.08 -11.69
C TYR A 163 -5.73 15.74 -12.14
N ILE A 164 -6.02 14.69 -11.38
CA ILE A 164 -5.58 13.34 -11.73
C ILE A 164 -6.32 12.84 -12.97
N GLN A 165 -5.58 12.52 -14.04
CA GLN A 165 -6.14 12.07 -15.32
C GLN A 165 -5.33 10.88 -15.87
N PRO A 166 -5.52 9.66 -15.34
CA PRO A 166 -4.75 8.49 -15.73
C PRO A 166 -5.21 7.91 -17.08
N ASP A 167 -4.25 7.38 -17.86
CA ASP A 167 -4.57 6.59 -19.06
C ASP A 167 -5.31 5.30 -18.68
N TYR A 168 -4.87 4.66 -17.59
CA TYR A 168 -5.49 3.47 -17.02
C TYR A 168 -5.76 3.72 -15.53
N ALA A 169 -7.02 3.80 -15.14
CA ALA A 169 -7.45 3.90 -13.76
C ALA A 169 -7.97 2.55 -13.27
N ILE A 170 -7.48 2.07 -12.13
CA ILE A 170 -7.82 0.77 -11.56
C ILE A 170 -8.39 0.95 -10.16
N LEU A 171 -9.67 0.56 -9.98
CA LEU A 171 -10.33 0.48 -8.69
C LEU A 171 -10.64 -0.98 -8.36
N LEU A 172 -9.85 -1.57 -7.44
CA LEU A 172 -9.93 -2.98 -7.10
C LEU A 172 -11.21 -3.31 -6.32
N ASN A 173 -11.32 -2.77 -5.12
CA ASN A 173 -12.42 -3.05 -4.21
C ASN A 173 -12.64 -1.89 -3.24
N ILE A 174 -13.83 -1.88 -2.63
CA ILE A 174 -14.19 -0.98 -1.53
C ILE A 174 -14.82 -1.83 -0.43
N THR A 175 -14.22 -1.79 0.75
CA THR A 175 -14.73 -2.35 2.01
C THR A 175 -14.55 -1.32 3.12
N ASN A 176 -15.19 -1.49 4.26
CA ASN A 176 -15.06 -0.57 5.40
C ASN A 176 -13.61 -0.46 5.85
N ASP A 177 -13.04 0.71 5.70
CA ASP A 177 -11.71 1.07 6.20
C ASP A 177 -11.58 2.60 6.31
N HIS A 178 -10.72 3.08 7.20
CA HIS A 178 -10.41 4.52 7.35
C HIS A 178 -11.62 5.44 7.58
N LEU A 179 -12.70 4.94 8.24
CA LEU A 179 -13.88 5.75 8.53
C LEU A 179 -13.61 6.85 9.55
N ASP A 180 -12.63 6.65 10.42
CA ASP A 180 -12.08 7.65 11.34
C ASP A 180 -11.47 8.87 10.61
N TRP A 181 -11.00 8.69 9.40
CA TRP A 181 -10.42 9.76 8.57
C TRP A 181 -11.46 10.38 7.62
N HIS A 182 -12.29 9.57 6.94
CA HIS A 182 -13.26 10.01 5.93
C HIS A 182 -14.63 10.36 6.50
N GLY A 183 -14.89 10.02 7.76
CA GLY A 183 -16.18 10.19 8.44
C GLY A 183 -17.19 9.07 8.12
N ASN A 184 -17.34 8.67 6.86
CA ASN A 184 -18.25 7.60 6.45
C ASN A 184 -17.80 6.87 5.18
N LEU A 185 -18.45 5.73 4.89
CA LEU A 185 -18.13 4.89 3.73
C LEU A 185 -18.36 5.60 2.39
N MET A 186 -19.36 6.47 2.30
CA MET A 186 -19.68 7.21 1.07
C MET A 186 -18.55 8.16 0.70
N ASN A 187 -18.02 8.92 1.65
CA ASN A 187 -16.89 9.83 1.45
C ASN A 187 -15.63 9.05 1.05
N TYR A 188 -15.38 7.90 1.70
CA TYR A 188 -14.28 7.01 1.37
C TYR A 188 -14.39 6.49 -0.08
N MET A 189 -15.56 6.04 -0.49
CA MET A 189 -15.83 5.62 -1.85
C MET A 189 -15.69 6.76 -2.85
N ASN A 190 -16.29 7.92 -2.57
CA ASN A 190 -16.22 9.10 -3.42
C ASN A 190 -14.78 9.57 -3.64
N SER A 191 -13.93 9.50 -2.60
CA SER A 191 -12.51 9.84 -2.75
C SER A 191 -11.81 8.92 -3.77
N LYS A 192 -12.07 7.60 -3.74
CA LYS A 192 -11.48 6.66 -4.69
C LYS A 192 -12.00 6.81 -6.11
N LEU A 193 -13.28 7.17 -6.28
CA LEU A 193 -13.89 7.38 -7.59
C LEU A 193 -13.31 8.59 -8.34
N LYS A 194 -12.62 9.50 -7.64
CA LYS A 194 -11.97 10.67 -8.27
C LYS A 194 -10.96 10.30 -9.36
N ILE A 195 -10.35 9.11 -9.31
CA ILE A 195 -9.42 8.66 -10.37
C ILE A 195 -10.05 8.60 -11.77
N PHE A 196 -11.39 8.54 -11.86
CA PHE A 196 -12.13 8.48 -13.11
C PHE A 196 -12.65 9.84 -13.58
N LYS A 197 -12.73 10.83 -12.66
CA LYS A 197 -13.46 12.08 -12.89
C LYS A 197 -12.95 12.88 -14.10
N SER A 198 -11.64 12.92 -14.28
CA SER A 198 -11.00 13.68 -15.36
C SER A 198 -10.57 12.83 -16.56
N GLN A 199 -10.91 11.52 -16.57
CA GLN A 199 -10.59 10.66 -17.69
C GLN A 199 -11.38 11.02 -18.95
N LYS A 200 -10.76 10.82 -20.11
CA LYS A 200 -11.33 11.06 -21.44
C LYS A 200 -11.84 9.75 -22.07
N LYS A 201 -12.60 9.86 -23.18
CA LYS A 201 -13.19 8.71 -23.91
C LYS A 201 -12.16 7.68 -24.41
N ASN A 202 -10.91 8.06 -24.62
CA ASN A 202 -9.84 7.15 -25.07
C ASN A 202 -9.06 6.49 -23.92
N GLN A 203 -9.37 6.82 -22.65
CA GLN A 203 -8.75 6.26 -21.45
C GLN A 203 -9.59 5.13 -20.86
N PHE A 204 -8.98 4.27 -20.04
CA PHE A 204 -9.61 3.05 -19.54
C PHE A 204 -9.84 3.09 -18.02
N ALA A 205 -11.06 2.73 -17.62
CA ALA A 205 -11.45 2.51 -16.23
C ALA A 205 -11.63 1.00 -15.97
N LEU A 206 -10.70 0.40 -15.24
CA LEU A 206 -10.81 -0.99 -14.80
C LEU A 206 -11.40 -1.01 -13.39
N ILE A 207 -12.56 -1.62 -13.23
CA ILE A 207 -13.27 -1.65 -11.94
C ILE A 207 -13.76 -3.05 -11.57
N ASN A 208 -13.89 -3.31 -10.27
CA ASN A 208 -14.55 -4.52 -9.79
C ASN A 208 -16.03 -4.54 -10.21
N GLY A 209 -16.51 -5.69 -10.67
CA GLY A 209 -17.91 -5.83 -11.15
C GLY A 209 -18.98 -5.42 -10.13
N LYS A 210 -18.69 -5.53 -8.82
CA LYS A 210 -19.61 -5.05 -7.76
C LYS A 210 -19.82 -3.54 -7.78
N LEU A 211 -18.89 -2.79 -8.39
CA LEU A 211 -18.92 -1.33 -8.46
C LEU A 211 -19.44 -0.82 -9.83
N GLU A 212 -19.76 -1.71 -10.76
CA GLU A 212 -20.17 -1.37 -12.13
C GLU A 212 -21.41 -0.46 -12.17
N LYS A 213 -22.44 -0.79 -11.38
CA LYS A 213 -23.67 0.02 -11.28
C LYS A 213 -23.37 1.45 -10.79
N ILE A 214 -22.47 1.58 -9.79
CA ILE A 214 -22.07 2.87 -9.23
C ILE A 214 -21.31 3.69 -10.26
N PHE A 215 -20.40 3.05 -11.01
CA PHE A 215 -19.64 3.71 -12.07
C PHE A 215 -20.57 4.24 -13.17
N LYS A 216 -21.49 3.43 -13.67
CA LYS A 216 -22.46 3.82 -14.73
C LYS A 216 -23.35 5.00 -14.30
N LYS A 217 -23.79 5.03 -13.02
CA LYS A 217 -24.59 6.16 -12.48
C LYS A 217 -23.83 7.50 -12.42
N ARG A 218 -22.50 7.48 -12.47
CA ARG A 218 -21.65 8.69 -12.36
C ARG A 218 -21.30 9.31 -13.71
N ASN A 219 -21.72 8.71 -14.83
CA ASN A 219 -21.50 9.20 -16.20
C ASN A 219 -20.03 9.58 -16.50
N PHE A 220 -19.08 8.73 -16.05
CA PHE A 220 -17.67 8.91 -16.39
C PHE A 220 -17.44 8.67 -17.89
N PHE A 221 -16.54 9.45 -18.51
CA PHE A 221 -16.29 9.39 -19.96
C PHE A 221 -15.39 8.22 -20.40
N SER A 222 -14.61 7.64 -19.49
CA SER A 222 -13.65 6.59 -19.82
C SER A 222 -14.29 5.27 -20.26
N LYS A 223 -13.55 4.49 -21.04
CA LYS A 223 -13.95 3.15 -21.46
C LYS A 223 -13.97 2.22 -20.25
N LEU A 224 -15.16 1.77 -19.84
CA LEU A 224 -15.34 0.85 -18.74
C LEU A 224 -14.88 -0.55 -19.13
N VAL A 225 -14.05 -1.14 -18.29
CA VAL A 225 -13.58 -2.52 -18.39
C VAL A 225 -13.78 -3.23 -17.05
N VAL A 226 -14.53 -4.33 -17.04
CA VAL A 226 -14.79 -5.13 -15.84
C VAL A 226 -13.97 -6.42 -15.91
N PRO A 227 -12.90 -6.56 -15.11
CA PRO A 227 -12.13 -7.80 -15.05
C PRO A 227 -12.97 -8.97 -14.55
N LYS A 228 -12.94 -10.08 -15.28
CA LYS A 228 -13.71 -11.32 -14.94
C LYS A 228 -12.76 -12.37 -14.39
N GLU A 229 -12.84 -12.68 -13.10
CA GLU A 229 -12.00 -13.71 -12.47
C GLU A 229 -12.05 -15.07 -13.17
N LYS A 230 -13.23 -15.47 -13.68
CA LYS A 230 -13.39 -16.72 -14.43
C LYS A 230 -12.46 -16.82 -15.64
N ILE A 231 -12.12 -15.69 -16.28
CA ILE A 231 -11.21 -15.67 -17.44
C ILE A 231 -9.76 -15.90 -16.99
N TYR A 232 -9.35 -15.30 -15.87
CA TYR A 232 -8.03 -15.54 -15.27
C TYR A 232 -7.93 -16.99 -14.75
N LYS A 233 -8.97 -17.51 -14.10
CA LYS A 233 -8.99 -18.88 -13.55
C LYS A 233 -8.67 -19.95 -14.61
N LYS A 234 -9.04 -19.75 -15.89
CA LYS A 234 -8.73 -20.65 -17.00
C LYS A 234 -7.21 -20.78 -17.31
N ILE A 235 -6.40 -19.82 -16.88
CA ILE A 235 -4.94 -19.81 -17.10
C ILE A 235 -4.13 -19.92 -15.81
N LYS A 236 -4.76 -19.77 -14.66
CA LYS A 236 -4.15 -19.72 -13.33
C LYS A 236 -3.24 -20.92 -13.07
N TYR A 237 -3.64 -22.12 -13.46
CA TYR A 237 -2.88 -23.35 -13.24
C TYR A 237 -1.55 -23.39 -13.99
N LYS A 238 -1.39 -22.65 -15.09
CA LYS A 238 -0.16 -22.55 -15.90
C LYS A 238 0.92 -21.68 -15.25
N ILE A 239 0.56 -20.85 -14.25
CA ILE A 239 1.49 -19.97 -13.55
C ILE A 239 2.24 -20.81 -12.50
N LYS A 240 3.57 -20.82 -12.52
CA LYS A 240 4.39 -21.61 -11.58
C LYS A 240 4.48 -21.02 -10.17
N ASN A 241 4.04 -19.77 -9.97
CA ASN A 241 4.11 -19.07 -8.70
C ASN A 241 2.94 -19.45 -7.76
N HIS A 242 3.22 -20.15 -6.67
CA HIS A 242 2.21 -20.59 -5.70
C HIS A 242 1.47 -19.44 -5.00
N TYR A 243 2.19 -18.35 -4.65
CA TYR A 243 1.57 -17.18 -4.04
C TYR A 243 0.51 -16.55 -4.96
N LEU A 244 0.81 -16.40 -6.25
CA LEU A 244 -0.12 -15.83 -7.23
C LEU A 244 -1.26 -16.78 -7.58
N LYS A 245 -1.08 -18.10 -7.43
CA LYS A 245 -2.16 -19.08 -7.59
C LYS A 245 -3.15 -19.12 -6.43
N SER A 246 -2.87 -18.48 -5.30
CA SER A 246 -3.79 -18.44 -4.18
C SER A 246 -5.08 -17.66 -4.49
N ASN A 247 -6.17 -18.01 -3.80
CA ASN A 247 -7.47 -17.38 -4.03
C ASN A 247 -7.48 -15.90 -3.67
N ILE A 248 -6.67 -15.49 -2.68
CA ILE A 248 -6.56 -14.07 -2.26
C ILE A 248 -6.00 -13.17 -3.38
N ASN A 249 -5.24 -13.75 -4.32
CA ASN A 249 -4.69 -13.02 -5.44
C ASN A 249 -5.55 -13.08 -6.71
N ASN A 250 -6.67 -13.81 -6.72
CA ASN A 250 -7.51 -13.92 -7.92
C ASN A 250 -7.96 -12.56 -8.45
N GLU A 251 -8.38 -11.66 -7.57
CA GLU A 251 -8.77 -10.30 -7.95
C GLU A 251 -7.58 -9.55 -8.55
N ASN A 252 -6.46 -9.43 -7.82
CA ASN A 252 -5.26 -8.71 -8.28
C ASN A 252 -4.77 -9.22 -9.64
N MET A 253 -4.77 -10.55 -9.81
CA MET A 253 -4.34 -11.22 -11.03
C MET A 253 -5.33 -11.05 -12.17
N SER A 254 -6.65 -11.00 -11.91
CA SER A 254 -7.65 -10.76 -12.95
C SER A 254 -7.56 -9.34 -13.51
N PHE A 255 -7.30 -8.35 -12.64
CA PHE A 255 -7.01 -6.97 -13.06
C PHE A 255 -5.72 -6.89 -13.88
N THR A 256 -4.63 -7.50 -13.40
CA THR A 256 -3.34 -7.53 -14.09
C THR A 256 -3.44 -8.23 -15.46
N TYR A 257 -4.19 -9.33 -15.53
CA TYR A 257 -4.42 -10.05 -16.80
C TYR A 257 -5.29 -9.25 -17.76
N THR A 258 -6.32 -8.57 -17.27
CA THR A 258 -7.16 -7.70 -18.10
C THR A 258 -6.34 -6.53 -18.62
N PHE A 259 -5.51 -5.90 -17.79
CA PHE A 259 -4.58 -4.84 -18.21
C PHE A 259 -3.60 -5.34 -19.28
N SER A 260 -3.04 -6.57 -19.14
CA SER A 260 -2.15 -7.14 -20.16
C SER A 260 -2.81 -7.27 -21.54
N LYS A 261 -4.11 -7.60 -21.57
CA LYS A 261 -4.88 -7.66 -22.83
C LYS A 261 -5.07 -6.29 -23.49
N LEU A 262 -5.31 -5.24 -22.68
CA LEU A 262 -5.41 -3.87 -23.21
C LEU A 262 -4.10 -3.43 -23.89
N LEU A 263 -2.97 -3.94 -23.41
CA LEU A 263 -1.65 -3.72 -24.01
C LEU A 263 -1.27 -4.73 -25.10
N LYS A 264 -2.20 -5.64 -25.49
CA LYS A 264 -1.95 -6.71 -26.47
C LYS A 264 -0.77 -7.64 -26.10
N ILE A 265 -0.46 -7.77 -24.80
CA ILE A 265 0.55 -8.71 -24.31
C ILE A 265 0.01 -10.14 -24.46
N SER A 266 0.79 -11.03 -25.08
CA SER A 266 0.37 -12.39 -25.35
C SER A 266 0.13 -13.19 -24.04
N LYS A 267 -0.77 -14.17 -24.09
CA LYS A 267 -1.05 -15.07 -22.97
C LYS A 267 0.22 -15.80 -22.49
N LYS A 268 1.09 -16.23 -23.41
CA LYS A 268 2.38 -16.90 -23.10
C LYS A 268 3.30 -15.96 -22.32
N SER A 269 3.45 -14.71 -22.77
CA SER A 269 4.27 -13.71 -22.10
C SER A 269 3.72 -13.31 -20.73
N PHE A 270 2.38 -13.18 -20.58
CA PHE A 270 1.75 -12.97 -19.27
C PHE A 270 2.08 -14.10 -18.28
N ILE A 271 1.88 -15.37 -18.68
CA ILE A 271 2.15 -16.54 -17.84
C ILE A 271 3.61 -16.58 -17.42
N SER A 272 4.54 -16.38 -18.36
CA SER A 272 5.99 -16.34 -18.08
C SER A 272 6.34 -15.22 -17.11
N SER A 273 5.82 -14.00 -17.35
CA SER A 273 6.04 -12.86 -16.47
C SER A 273 5.55 -13.14 -15.05
N MET A 274 4.33 -13.65 -14.89
CA MET A 274 3.78 -13.94 -13.56
C MET A 274 4.49 -15.11 -12.87
N SER A 275 4.97 -16.09 -13.60
CA SER A 275 5.74 -17.19 -13.04
C SER A 275 7.09 -16.76 -12.47
N SER A 276 7.69 -15.71 -13.00
CA SER A 276 8.95 -15.11 -12.52
C SER A 276 8.79 -14.05 -11.43
N PHE A 277 7.56 -13.77 -10.96
CA PHE A 277 7.32 -12.79 -9.92
C PHE A 277 7.79 -13.31 -8.55
N VAL A 278 8.69 -12.60 -7.90
CA VAL A 278 9.32 -13.05 -6.64
C VAL A 278 8.45 -12.77 -5.40
N GLY A 279 7.34 -12.03 -5.56
CA GLY A 279 6.49 -11.60 -4.43
C GLY A 279 6.80 -10.17 -3.97
N LEU A 280 6.24 -9.82 -2.83
CA LEU A 280 6.40 -8.51 -2.23
C LEU A 280 7.20 -8.63 -0.93
N PRO A 281 8.20 -7.79 -0.69
CA PRO A 281 8.82 -7.71 0.63
C PRO A 281 7.76 -7.52 1.71
N HIS A 282 7.95 -8.18 2.84
CA HIS A 282 7.07 -8.10 4.01
C HIS A 282 5.62 -8.59 3.80
N ARG A 283 5.34 -9.33 2.72
CA ARG A 283 4.03 -9.96 2.44
C ARG A 283 4.21 -11.44 2.12
N TYR A 284 3.99 -12.29 3.10
CA TYR A 284 4.23 -13.74 2.99
C TYR A 284 5.59 -14.04 2.31
N GLU A 285 6.60 -13.24 2.67
CA GLU A 285 7.95 -13.31 2.11
C GLU A 285 8.71 -14.46 2.74
N ILE A 286 8.85 -15.59 2.03
CA ILE A 286 9.75 -16.67 2.43
C ILE A 286 11.17 -16.20 2.13
N PHE A 287 11.92 -15.76 3.13
CA PHE A 287 13.23 -15.13 2.95
C PHE A 287 14.40 -15.98 3.42
N LEU A 288 14.12 -17.04 4.20
CA LEU A 288 15.15 -17.97 4.68
C LEU A 288 14.54 -19.36 4.85
N LYS A 289 15.25 -20.38 4.38
CA LYS A 289 15.04 -21.78 4.68
C LYS A 289 16.34 -22.35 5.22
N LYS A 290 16.32 -22.99 6.36
CA LYS A 290 17.49 -23.60 6.96
C LYS A 290 17.10 -24.89 7.69
N LYS A 291 17.72 -26.02 7.29
CA LYS A 291 17.32 -27.36 7.72
C LYS A 291 15.80 -27.54 7.61
N ASN A 292 15.14 -27.88 8.70
CA ASN A 292 13.70 -28.10 8.82
C ASN A 292 12.90 -26.85 9.19
N VAL A 293 13.48 -25.64 9.05
CA VAL A 293 12.80 -24.39 9.46
C VAL A 293 12.66 -23.43 8.27
N ILE A 294 11.42 -22.98 8.05
CA ILE A 294 11.06 -21.95 7.09
C ILE A 294 10.76 -20.65 7.83
N PHE A 295 11.37 -19.55 7.42
CA PHE A 295 11.13 -18.22 7.99
C PHE A 295 10.32 -17.37 7.02
N ILE A 296 9.18 -16.86 7.48
CA ILE A 296 8.24 -16.07 6.67
C ILE A 296 8.05 -14.70 7.29
N ASN A 297 8.32 -13.66 6.51
CA ASN A 297 8.09 -12.28 6.88
C ASN A 297 6.78 -11.77 6.25
N ASP A 298 5.78 -11.57 7.08
CA ASP A 298 4.49 -11.00 6.71
C ASP A 298 4.18 -9.75 7.56
N SER A 299 5.22 -8.94 7.80
CA SER A 299 5.15 -7.75 8.67
C SER A 299 4.10 -6.74 8.23
N LYS A 300 3.67 -6.76 6.97
CA LYS A 300 2.60 -5.89 6.45
C LYS A 300 1.19 -6.35 6.85
N ALA A 301 1.01 -7.49 7.49
CA ALA A 301 -0.26 -7.91 8.06
C ALA A 301 -0.58 -7.09 9.33
N THR A 302 -1.37 -6.02 9.16
CA THR A 302 -1.70 -5.05 10.21
C THR A 302 -3.09 -5.25 10.83
N SER A 303 -3.73 -6.39 10.56
CA SER A 303 -4.99 -6.84 11.14
C SER A 303 -5.06 -8.37 11.15
N PHE A 304 -5.94 -8.95 11.97
CA PHE A 304 -6.15 -10.41 11.97
C PHE A 304 -6.62 -10.93 10.60
N GLU A 305 -7.47 -10.19 9.91
CA GLU A 305 -7.92 -10.57 8.56
C GLU A 305 -6.74 -10.64 7.57
N SER A 306 -5.79 -9.69 7.64
CA SER A 306 -4.60 -9.72 6.78
C SER A 306 -3.63 -10.85 7.12
N ALA A 307 -3.56 -11.29 8.38
CA ALA A 307 -2.71 -12.41 8.81
C ALA A 307 -3.28 -13.78 8.40
N LYS A 308 -4.59 -13.87 8.15
CA LYS A 308 -5.28 -15.11 7.84
C LYS A 308 -4.66 -15.86 6.66
N TYR A 309 -4.26 -15.14 5.61
CA TYR A 309 -3.62 -15.76 4.44
C TYR A 309 -2.35 -16.52 4.82
N ALA A 310 -1.43 -15.88 5.55
CA ALA A 310 -0.16 -16.49 5.93
C ALA A 310 -0.39 -17.72 6.82
N LEU A 311 -1.31 -17.64 7.76
CA LEU A 311 -1.66 -18.73 8.66
C LEU A 311 -2.35 -19.91 7.94
N SER A 312 -3.17 -19.63 6.92
CA SER A 312 -3.86 -20.66 6.13
C SER A 312 -2.94 -21.42 5.18
N ASN A 313 -1.83 -20.80 4.75
CA ASN A 313 -0.92 -21.36 3.75
C ASN A 313 0.42 -21.83 4.37
N SER A 314 0.54 -21.83 5.69
CA SER A 314 1.67 -22.36 6.43
C SER A 314 1.24 -23.51 7.32
N LYS A 315 2.18 -24.40 7.66
CA LYS A 315 1.96 -25.53 8.58
C LYS A 315 2.96 -25.46 9.72
N ASN A 316 2.61 -26.02 10.86
CA ASN A 316 3.46 -26.11 12.04
C ASN A 316 4.02 -24.73 12.42
N VAL A 317 3.12 -23.77 12.58
CA VAL A 317 3.45 -22.34 12.68
C VAL A 317 3.74 -21.93 14.11
N TYR A 318 4.92 -21.42 14.36
CA TYR A 318 5.27 -20.58 15.48
C TYR A 318 4.96 -19.13 15.09
N TRP A 319 3.83 -18.61 15.57
CA TRP A 319 3.29 -17.34 15.12
C TRP A 319 3.72 -16.18 16.01
N ILE A 320 4.49 -15.23 15.48
CA ILE A 320 4.84 -13.98 16.15
C ILE A 320 3.80 -12.92 15.81
N LEU A 321 3.04 -12.47 16.83
CA LEU A 321 1.98 -11.48 16.68
C LEU A 321 2.13 -10.38 17.73
N GLY A 322 1.62 -9.16 17.42
CA GLY A 322 1.68 -8.01 18.32
C GLY A 322 2.03 -6.71 17.64
N GLY A 323 1.74 -5.61 18.32
CA GLY A 323 1.85 -4.24 17.81
C GLY A 323 0.70 -3.37 18.30
N LYS A 324 0.38 -2.30 17.58
CA LYS A 324 -0.79 -1.45 17.84
C LYS A 324 -2.01 -2.01 17.11
N PRO A 325 -2.97 -2.67 17.80
CA PRO A 325 -4.13 -3.28 17.16
C PRO A 325 -5.08 -2.20 16.61
N LYS A 326 -5.89 -2.57 15.62
CA LYS A 326 -7.03 -1.76 15.20
C LYS A 326 -8.16 -1.86 16.23
N LYS A 327 -8.89 -0.77 16.44
CA LYS A 327 -10.08 -0.78 17.29
C LYS A 327 -11.08 -1.83 16.78
N ASN A 328 -11.60 -2.67 17.66
CA ASN A 328 -12.55 -3.75 17.35
C ASN A 328 -12.03 -4.87 16.43
N ASP A 329 -10.73 -5.01 16.20
CA ASP A 329 -10.17 -6.13 15.46
C ASP A 329 -10.31 -7.43 16.28
N LYS A 330 -10.85 -8.49 15.67
CA LYS A 330 -11.10 -9.78 16.33
C LYS A 330 -10.40 -10.91 15.57
N ILE A 331 -9.82 -11.83 16.32
CA ILE A 331 -9.21 -13.02 15.76
C ILE A 331 -10.28 -14.02 15.31
N PHE A 332 -10.09 -14.58 14.11
CA PHE A 332 -10.91 -15.64 13.58
C PHE A 332 -10.05 -16.88 13.32
N LEU A 333 -10.18 -17.91 14.16
CA LEU A 333 -9.31 -19.09 14.16
C LEU A 333 -9.88 -20.29 13.39
N SER A 334 -11.13 -20.20 12.94
CA SER A 334 -11.76 -21.27 12.18
C SER A 334 -10.95 -21.62 10.94
N GLY A 335 -10.64 -22.90 10.78
CA GLY A 335 -9.85 -23.44 9.66
C GLY A 335 -8.35 -23.17 9.71
N ILE A 336 -7.84 -22.31 10.61
CA ILE A 336 -6.40 -22.00 10.72
C ILE A 336 -5.75 -22.49 12.02
N LYS A 337 -6.52 -22.75 13.06
CA LYS A 337 -6.02 -23.20 14.36
C LYS A 337 -5.10 -24.43 14.26
N LYS A 338 -5.47 -25.41 13.43
CA LYS A 338 -4.71 -26.64 13.21
C LYS A 338 -3.31 -26.45 12.63
N ASN A 339 -3.05 -25.28 12.02
CA ASN A 339 -1.74 -24.96 11.45
C ASN A 339 -0.78 -24.32 12.47
N ILE A 340 -1.28 -23.90 13.63
CA ILE A 340 -0.54 -23.10 14.62
C ILE A 340 -0.12 -24.01 15.78
N ILE A 341 1.19 -24.14 16.00
CA ILE A 341 1.74 -24.81 17.18
C ILE A 341 1.63 -23.88 18.38
N LYS A 342 2.14 -22.66 18.27
CA LYS A 342 2.20 -21.72 19.39
C LYS A 342 2.28 -20.27 18.93
N CYS A 343 1.71 -19.38 19.73
CA CYS A 343 1.77 -17.93 19.51
C CYS A 343 2.83 -17.28 20.41
N TYR A 344 3.51 -16.26 19.89
CA TYR A 344 4.47 -15.45 20.64
C TYR A 344 4.04 -13.99 20.59
N VAL A 345 3.55 -13.49 21.72
CA VAL A 345 3.02 -12.12 21.80
C VAL A 345 4.17 -11.16 22.07
N VAL A 346 4.29 -10.15 21.17
CA VAL A 346 5.31 -9.10 21.23
C VAL A 346 4.67 -7.70 21.29
N GLY A 347 5.45 -6.68 21.68
CA GLY A 347 5.01 -5.29 21.69
C GLY A 347 4.40 -4.82 23.00
N LYS A 348 3.76 -3.65 22.97
CA LYS A 348 3.22 -2.99 24.17
C LYS A 348 1.79 -3.42 24.52
N ASN A 349 1.01 -3.92 23.54
CA ASN A 349 -0.41 -4.22 23.71
C ASN A 349 -0.68 -5.70 24.05
N ILE A 350 0.09 -6.27 24.96
CA ILE A 350 0.05 -7.71 25.30
C ILE A 350 -1.34 -8.17 25.74
N LYS A 351 -2.00 -7.41 26.63
CA LYS A 351 -3.34 -7.75 27.16
C LYS A 351 -4.38 -7.93 26.05
N PHE A 352 -4.36 -7.09 25.02
CA PHE A 352 -5.27 -7.19 23.88
C PHE A 352 -5.09 -8.53 23.15
N PHE A 353 -3.87 -8.90 22.78
CA PHE A 353 -3.62 -10.15 22.07
C PHE A 353 -3.88 -11.37 22.94
N GLN A 354 -3.52 -11.31 24.22
CA GLN A 354 -3.78 -12.34 25.20
C GLN A 354 -5.27 -12.68 25.30
N SER A 355 -6.15 -11.67 25.45
CA SER A 355 -7.60 -11.86 25.50
C SER A 355 -8.19 -12.47 24.22
N GLN A 356 -7.53 -12.33 23.08
CA GLN A 356 -7.98 -12.90 21.80
C GLN A 356 -7.61 -14.39 21.66
N ILE A 357 -6.47 -14.83 22.23
CA ILE A 357 -5.88 -16.17 21.98
C ILE A 357 -5.89 -17.10 23.18
N GLN A 358 -6.01 -16.58 24.42
CA GLN A 358 -6.08 -17.41 25.64
C GLN A 358 -7.23 -18.43 25.53
N ASN A 359 -7.03 -19.63 26.06
CA ASN A 359 -7.96 -20.76 25.96
C ASN A 359 -8.26 -21.26 24.54
N LYS A 360 -7.62 -20.69 23.52
CA LYS A 360 -7.81 -21.07 22.11
C LYS A 360 -6.55 -21.67 21.49
N ILE A 361 -5.38 -21.11 21.77
CA ILE A 361 -4.08 -21.51 21.23
C ILE A 361 -3.03 -21.38 22.32
N SER A 362 -2.07 -22.31 22.38
CA SER A 362 -0.89 -22.19 23.21
C SER A 362 -0.12 -20.89 22.91
N TYR A 363 0.29 -20.15 23.92
CA TYR A 363 1.03 -18.90 23.71
C TYR A 363 2.11 -18.65 24.75
N SER A 364 3.04 -17.76 24.42
CA SER A 364 4.07 -17.24 25.31
C SER A 364 4.23 -15.73 25.12
N ILE A 365 4.47 -15.01 26.19
CA ILE A 365 4.80 -13.58 26.12
C ILE A 365 6.31 -13.46 25.88
N ALA A 366 6.68 -12.74 24.82
CA ALA A 366 8.07 -12.61 24.40
C ALA A 366 8.62 -11.17 24.44
N LYS A 367 7.78 -10.16 24.68
CA LYS A 367 8.08 -8.73 24.72
C LYS A 367 8.58 -8.14 23.38
N ASN A 368 9.54 -8.79 22.68
CA ASN A 368 10.09 -8.36 21.40
C ASN A 368 10.46 -9.53 20.47
N GLN A 369 10.76 -9.23 19.22
CA GLN A 369 11.08 -10.25 18.20
C GLN A 369 12.32 -11.09 18.54
N LYS A 370 13.36 -10.47 19.13
CA LYS A 370 14.59 -11.19 19.55
C LYS A 370 14.25 -12.30 20.54
N LYS A 371 13.52 -11.96 21.62
CA LYS A 371 13.13 -12.94 22.66
C LYS A 371 12.17 -14.01 22.09
N ALA A 372 11.27 -13.62 21.18
CA ALA A 372 10.40 -14.58 20.50
C ALA A 372 11.21 -15.62 19.71
N LEU A 373 12.13 -15.15 18.86
CA LEU A 373 12.98 -16.02 18.03
C LEU A 373 13.82 -16.99 18.86
N ILE A 374 14.43 -16.52 19.96
CA ILE A 374 15.24 -17.37 20.84
C ILE A 374 14.37 -18.49 21.47
N LYS A 375 13.18 -18.12 22.00
CA LYS A 375 12.26 -19.09 22.57
C LYS A 375 11.81 -20.12 21.54
N ILE A 376 11.41 -19.67 20.35
CA ILE A 376 10.95 -20.54 19.25
C ILE A 376 12.06 -21.51 18.83
N LEU A 377 13.27 -21.03 18.63
CA LEU A 377 14.38 -21.85 18.16
C LEU A 377 14.81 -22.90 19.21
N ASN A 378 14.74 -22.57 20.50
CA ASN A 378 14.94 -23.55 21.58
C ASN A 378 13.83 -24.62 21.59
N GLU A 379 12.56 -24.24 21.40
CA GLU A 379 11.46 -25.21 21.33
C GLU A 379 11.58 -26.11 20.08
N ILE A 380 11.98 -25.57 18.93
CA ILE A 380 12.19 -26.35 17.71
C ILE A 380 13.29 -27.40 17.88
N LYS A 381 14.35 -27.11 18.65
CA LYS A 381 15.42 -28.08 18.95
C LYS A 381 14.92 -29.31 19.69
N LEU A 382 13.86 -29.16 20.50
CA LEU A 382 13.26 -30.20 21.29
C LEU A 382 12.06 -30.88 20.62
N SER A 383 11.77 -30.50 19.39
CA SER A 383 10.58 -30.93 18.65
C SER A 383 10.93 -31.93 17.56
N ASP A 384 10.18 -33.04 17.47
CA ASP A 384 10.29 -34.05 16.42
C ASP A 384 9.56 -33.66 15.10
N VAL A 385 9.04 -32.42 15.02
CA VAL A 385 8.32 -31.94 13.84
C VAL A 385 9.26 -31.78 12.66
N LYS A 386 8.99 -32.53 11.56
CA LYS A 386 9.85 -32.60 10.38
C LYS A 386 10.05 -31.27 9.66
N GLU A 387 9.06 -30.37 9.67
CA GLU A 387 9.14 -29.05 9.06
C GLU A 387 8.41 -28.02 9.92
N ASN A 388 9.10 -26.96 10.32
CA ASN A 388 8.60 -25.90 11.18
C ASN A 388 8.54 -24.57 10.43
N THR A 389 7.55 -23.75 10.71
CA THR A 389 7.42 -22.40 10.15
C THR A 389 7.52 -21.35 11.25
N ILE A 390 8.49 -20.46 11.18
CA ILE A 390 8.55 -19.24 12.00
C ILE A 390 7.94 -18.09 11.20
N LEU A 391 6.76 -17.64 11.62
CA LEU A 391 5.97 -16.65 10.90
C LEU A 391 5.88 -15.35 11.70
N LEU A 392 6.43 -14.26 11.18
CA LEU A 392 6.09 -12.91 11.61
C LEU A 392 4.87 -12.44 10.80
N SER A 393 3.69 -12.51 11.39
CA SER A 393 2.44 -11.94 10.85
C SER A 393 1.70 -11.22 11.97
N PRO A 394 2.08 -9.96 12.26
CA PRO A 394 1.82 -9.32 13.55
C PRO A 394 0.34 -9.04 13.84
N ALA A 395 -0.55 -9.06 12.86
CA ALA A 395 -1.96 -8.70 12.98
C ALA A 395 -2.22 -7.30 13.59
N ALA A 396 -1.22 -6.40 13.50
CA ALA A 396 -1.28 -5.06 14.08
C ALA A 396 -0.30 -4.11 13.41
N ALA A 397 -0.56 -2.80 13.50
CA ALA A 397 0.38 -1.77 13.08
C ALA A 397 1.65 -1.79 13.95
N SER A 398 2.76 -1.30 13.40
CA SER A 398 4.10 -1.41 14.00
C SER A 398 4.46 -0.27 14.97
N TYR A 399 3.63 0.78 15.04
CA TYR A 399 3.95 2.07 15.67
C TYR A 399 4.18 2.05 17.20
N ASP A 400 4.03 0.90 17.83
CA ASP A 400 4.36 0.73 19.24
C ASP A 400 5.86 0.47 19.51
N GLN A 401 6.57 -0.10 18.51
CA GLN A 401 7.99 -0.44 18.61
C GLN A 401 8.82 0.01 17.38
N PHE A 402 8.19 0.28 16.24
CA PHE A 402 8.87 0.60 14.98
C PHE A 402 8.18 1.77 14.27
N ILE A 403 8.95 2.56 13.51
CA ILE A 403 8.41 3.69 12.74
C ILE A 403 7.47 3.27 11.61
N ASN A 404 7.65 2.06 11.06
CA ASN A 404 6.81 1.47 10.02
C ASN A 404 6.95 -0.06 9.98
N PHE A 405 6.12 -0.71 9.17
CA PHE A 405 6.13 -2.17 9.04
C PHE A 405 7.38 -2.68 8.29
N GLU A 406 7.98 -1.87 7.42
CA GLU A 406 9.22 -2.20 6.71
C GLU A 406 10.35 -2.41 7.72
N LYS A 407 10.59 -1.44 8.61
CA LYS A 407 11.62 -1.55 9.65
C LYS A 407 11.37 -2.74 10.59
N ARG A 408 10.10 -3.00 10.94
CA ARG A 408 9.74 -4.19 11.73
C ARG A 408 10.10 -5.49 11.01
N GLY A 409 9.83 -5.58 9.72
CA GLY A 409 10.12 -6.78 8.92
C GLY A 409 11.61 -6.93 8.60
N ASP A 410 12.34 -5.83 8.40
CA ASP A 410 13.79 -5.87 8.18
C ASP A 410 14.54 -6.32 9.42
N GLU A 411 14.14 -5.83 10.60
CA GLU A 411 14.70 -6.28 11.88
C GLU A 411 14.44 -7.78 12.09
N PHE A 412 13.23 -8.27 11.78
CA PHE A 412 12.93 -9.70 11.84
C PHE A 412 13.85 -10.51 10.92
N LYS A 413 14.04 -10.07 9.67
CA LYS A 413 14.96 -10.76 8.74
C LYS A 413 16.39 -10.79 9.24
N LYS A 414 16.88 -9.69 9.81
CA LYS A 414 18.22 -9.58 10.39
C LYS A 414 18.41 -10.54 11.56
N LEU A 415 17.50 -10.48 12.54
CA LEU A 415 17.52 -11.34 13.70
C LEU A 415 17.39 -12.82 13.33
N SER A 416 16.49 -13.16 12.41
CA SER A 416 16.29 -14.55 11.98
C SER A 416 17.55 -15.12 11.33
N LYS A 417 18.22 -14.38 10.44
CA LYS A 417 19.48 -14.83 9.84
C LYS A 417 20.58 -15.04 10.86
N PHE A 418 20.67 -14.16 11.86
CA PHE A 418 21.67 -14.27 12.94
C PHE A 418 21.39 -15.48 13.82
N TYR A 419 20.18 -15.60 14.37
CA TYR A 419 19.85 -16.67 15.31
C TYR A 419 19.72 -18.04 14.62
N ALA A 420 19.27 -18.11 13.39
CA ALA A 420 19.28 -19.36 12.64
C ALA A 420 20.69 -19.92 12.46
N ARG A 421 21.73 -19.08 12.30
CA ARG A 421 23.14 -19.55 12.24
C ARG A 421 23.61 -20.12 13.58
N LYS A 422 23.13 -19.54 14.70
CA LYS A 422 23.57 -19.92 16.04
C LYS A 422 22.85 -21.17 16.57
N PHE A 423 21.59 -21.40 16.19
CA PHE A 423 20.72 -22.40 16.80
C PHE A 423 20.44 -23.61 15.88
N ILE A 424 20.50 -23.43 14.57
CA ILE A 424 20.26 -24.43 13.53
C ILE A 424 21.50 -24.58 12.65
#